data_652bfdab4cee62430a851f7083444623
#
_entry.id   652bfdab4cee62430a851f7083444623
#
_cell.length_a   1.000
_cell.length_b   1.000
_cell.length_c   1.000
_cell.angle_alpha   90.00
_cell.angle_beta   90.00
_cell.angle_gamma   90.00
#
_symmetry.space_group_name_H-M   'P 1'
#
loop_
_entity.id
_entity.type
_entity.pdbx_description
1 polymer ?
#
loop_
_entity_poly.entity_id
_entity_poly.type
_entity_poly.pdbx_seq_one_letter_code
_entity_poly.pdbx_strand_id
1 'polypeptide(L)'
;MTVGWVMLALAALAAGDEASLRRLELTNLHGGEKLTVTFHNEHDIAPDALGALRHLLRDYRVNKEHAMDFGLFVQLTDLARQCGVPASYEVISGYRSPATNAKLRAAGHAVAERSQHMEGRAIDVRLKGCPLPRLRDLALAAGRGGVGFYPRSHFVHVDTGRVRSWQE
;
A
#
# COMPACT_ATOMS: atom_id res chain seq x y z
N MET A 1 51.10 3.34 -9.14
CA MET A 1 49.89 3.42 -9.97
C MET A 1 48.77 2.60 -9.35
N THR A 2 48.12 3.08 -8.28
CA THR A 2 47.09 2.32 -7.53
C THR A 2 45.99 3.24 -6.94
N VAL A 3 45.54 4.26 -7.70
CA VAL A 3 44.51 5.20 -7.22
C VAL A 3 43.16 5.00 -7.93
N GLY A 4 43.09 4.17 -8.99
CA GLY A 4 41.88 4.08 -9.82
C GLY A 4 40.77 3.12 -9.33
N TRP A 5 41.04 2.19 -8.44
CA TRP A 5 40.09 1.12 -8.07
C TRP A 5 39.22 1.44 -6.87
N VAL A 6 39.63 2.36 -5.98
CA VAL A 6 38.88 2.71 -4.78
C VAL A 6 37.67 3.60 -5.09
N MET A 7 37.76 4.45 -6.11
CA MET A 7 36.65 5.36 -6.49
C MET A 7 35.47 4.65 -7.16
N LEU A 8 35.73 3.56 -7.93
CA LEU A 8 34.62 2.80 -8.57
C LEU A 8 33.81 1.98 -7.54
N ALA A 9 34.44 1.49 -6.48
CA ALA A 9 33.75 0.72 -5.46
C ALA A 9 32.82 1.58 -4.59
N LEU A 10 33.22 2.83 -4.26
CA LEU A 10 32.35 3.75 -3.52
C LEU A 10 31.15 4.24 -4.35
N ALA A 11 31.33 4.48 -5.65
CA ALA A 11 30.23 4.89 -6.52
C ALA A 11 29.21 3.75 -6.73
N ALA A 12 29.65 2.50 -6.80
CA ALA A 12 28.75 1.35 -6.93
C ALA A 12 27.95 1.08 -5.65
N LEU A 13 28.52 1.31 -4.47
CA LEU A 13 27.82 1.19 -3.18
C LEU A 13 26.73 2.29 -3.03
N ALA A 14 27.05 3.54 -3.40
CA ALA A 14 26.10 4.64 -3.35
C ALA A 14 24.94 4.45 -4.35
N ALA A 15 25.23 4.00 -5.57
CA ALA A 15 24.21 3.72 -6.58
C ALA A 15 23.33 2.50 -6.23
N GLY A 16 23.87 1.51 -5.50
CA GLY A 16 23.13 0.36 -5.00
C GLY A 16 22.13 0.74 -3.91
N ASP A 17 22.47 1.68 -3.05
CA ASP A 17 21.64 2.13 -1.93
C ASP A 17 20.49 3.03 -2.43
N GLU A 18 20.75 3.94 -3.37
CA GLU A 18 19.69 4.76 -3.99
C GLU A 18 18.69 3.91 -4.80
N ALA A 19 19.16 2.85 -5.47
CA ALA A 19 18.27 1.97 -6.26
C ALA A 19 17.32 1.13 -5.39
N SER A 20 17.63 0.94 -4.10
CA SER A 20 16.79 0.21 -3.15
C SER A 20 15.78 1.09 -2.42
N LEU A 21 15.98 2.43 -2.40
CA LEU A 21 15.11 3.38 -1.70
C LEU A 21 13.72 3.41 -2.36
N ARG A 22 12.71 3.13 -1.56
CA ARG A 22 11.30 3.18 -1.95
C ARG A 22 10.71 4.51 -1.52
N ARG A 23 9.97 5.15 -2.41
CA ARG A 23 9.17 6.34 -2.11
C ARG A 23 7.70 5.99 -2.31
N LEU A 24 6.88 6.23 -1.30
CA LEU A 24 5.43 5.99 -1.34
C LEU A 24 4.69 7.26 -0.94
N GLU A 25 3.80 7.71 -1.80
CA GLU A 25 2.88 8.82 -1.56
C GLU A 25 1.46 8.29 -1.44
N LEU A 26 0.78 8.64 -0.36
CA LEU A 26 -0.60 8.27 -0.08
C LEU A 26 -1.46 9.53 0.12
N THR A 27 -2.64 9.54 -0.48
CA THR A 27 -3.67 10.56 -0.28
C THR A 27 -4.94 9.88 0.21
N ASN A 28 -5.36 10.15 1.45
CA ASN A 28 -6.64 9.66 1.98
C ASN A 28 -7.79 10.48 1.38
N LEU A 29 -8.71 9.83 0.66
CA LEU A 29 -9.81 10.53 -0.01
C LEU A 29 -10.92 11.02 0.93
N HIS A 30 -10.99 10.50 2.16
CA HIS A 30 -12.02 10.93 3.12
C HIS A 30 -11.62 12.17 3.91
N GLY A 31 -10.32 12.28 4.28
CA GLY A 31 -9.80 13.42 5.04
C GLY A 31 -9.02 14.43 4.19
N GLY A 32 -8.65 14.06 2.96
CA GLY A 32 -7.77 14.86 2.11
C GLY A 32 -6.30 14.87 2.59
N GLU A 33 -5.99 14.11 3.63
CA GLU A 33 -4.66 14.02 4.22
C GLU A 33 -3.68 13.38 3.23
N LYS A 34 -2.47 13.93 3.18
CA LYS A 34 -1.40 13.43 2.30
C LYS A 34 -0.17 13.10 3.12
N LEU A 35 0.51 12.02 2.75
CA LEU A 35 1.74 11.59 3.37
C LEU A 35 2.69 11.06 2.31
N THR A 36 3.96 11.43 2.41
CA THR A 36 5.05 10.81 1.65
C THR A 36 6.02 10.17 2.62
N VAL A 37 6.33 8.90 2.40
CA VAL A 37 7.34 8.17 3.18
C VAL A 37 8.39 7.58 2.26
N THR A 38 9.59 7.42 2.79
CA THR A 38 10.70 6.73 2.12
C THR A 38 11.22 5.65 3.04
N PHE A 39 11.61 4.51 2.48
CA PHE A 39 12.13 3.36 3.22
C PHE A 39 12.87 2.40 2.28
N HIS A 40 13.81 1.62 2.78
CA HIS A 40 14.37 0.47 2.07
C HIS A 40 13.66 -0.82 2.51
N ASN A 41 13.46 -0.97 3.82
CA ASN A 41 12.83 -2.13 4.46
C ASN A 41 12.09 -1.70 5.75
N GLU A 42 11.53 -2.66 6.48
CA GLU A 42 10.73 -2.40 7.68
C GLU A 42 11.54 -1.88 8.89
N HIS A 43 12.87 -2.07 8.86
CA HIS A 43 13.74 -1.67 9.99
C HIS A 43 14.27 -0.25 9.86
N ASP A 44 14.24 0.34 8.67
CA ASP A 44 14.78 1.68 8.43
C ASP A 44 13.71 2.78 8.25
N ILE A 45 12.43 2.41 8.29
CA ILE A 45 11.36 3.40 8.29
C ILE A 45 11.30 4.11 9.64
N ALA A 46 11.34 5.44 9.61
CA ALA A 46 11.32 6.25 10.82
C ALA A 46 10.06 5.96 11.66
N PRO A 47 10.17 5.86 13.01
CA PRO A 47 9.00 5.65 13.89
C PRO A 47 7.87 6.66 13.68
N ASP A 48 8.21 7.93 13.45
CA ASP A 48 7.24 8.99 13.17
C ASP A 48 6.50 8.74 11.85
N ALA A 49 7.18 8.21 10.83
CA ALA A 49 6.56 7.84 9.56
C ALA A 49 5.58 6.67 9.73
N LEU A 50 5.90 5.68 10.57
CA LEU A 50 4.96 4.60 10.93
C LEU A 50 3.74 5.14 11.69
N GLY A 51 3.93 6.09 12.59
CA GLY A 51 2.84 6.78 13.28
C GLY A 51 1.93 7.53 12.30
N ALA A 52 2.52 8.30 11.40
CA ALA A 52 1.80 9.03 10.36
C ALA A 52 1.04 8.11 9.40
N LEU A 53 1.61 6.95 9.01
CA LEU A 53 0.94 5.93 8.21
C LEU A 53 -0.29 5.35 8.93
N ARG A 54 -0.16 5.01 10.22
CA ARG A 54 -1.29 4.52 11.03
C ARG A 54 -2.40 5.55 11.10
N HIS A 55 -2.04 6.83 11.30
CA HIS A 55 -3.01 7.92 11.35
C HIS A 55 -3.71 8.10 10.01
N LEU A 56 -2.98 8.20 8.91
CA LEU A 56 -3.55 8.38 7.57
C LEU A 56 -4.48 7.22 7.18
N LEU A 57 -4.11 5.99 7.55
CA LEU A 57 -4.82 4.76 7.17
C LEU A 57 -5.86 4.30 8.22
N ARG A 58 -6.15 5.12 9.24
CA ARG A 58 -7.11 4.80 10.30
C ARG A 58 -8.55 4.59 9.79
N ASP A 59 -9.35 3.94 10.58
CA ASP A 59 -10.80 3.93 10.40
C ASP A 59 -11.36 5.35 10.69
N TYR A 60 -11.53 6.14 9.64
CA TYR A 60 -11.97 7.54 9.75
C TYR A 60 -13.37 7.70 10.36
N ARG A 61 -14.23 6.67 10.27
CA ARG A 61 -15.60 6.70 10.78
C ARG A 61 -15.67 6.75 12.30
N VAL A 62 -14.68 6.15 12.94
CA VAL A 62 -14.57 6.07 14.43
C VAL A 62 -13.25 6.62 14.93
N ASN A 63 -12.45 7.23 14.05
CA ASN A 63 -11.13 7.79 14.32
C ASN A 63 -10.21 6.79 15.06
N LYS A 64 -10.20 5.51 14.62
CA LYS A 64 -9.44 4.45 15.26
C LYS A 64 -8.24 4.04 14.41
N GLU A 65 -7.06 4.13 15.00
CA GLU A 65 -5.80 3.70 14.40
C GLU A 65 -5.52 2.21 14.66
N HIS A 66 -4.73 1.61 13.76
CA HIS A 66 -4.22 0.25 13.89
C HIS A 66 -2.88 0.15 13.15
N ALA A 67 -2.00 -0.74 13.60
CA ALA A 67 -0.77 -1.04 12.86
C ALA A 67 -1.13 -1.65 11.50
N MET A 68 -0.41 -1.21 10.45
CA MET A 68 -0.56 -1.75 9.11
C MET A 68 0.59 -2.71 8.82
N ASP A 69 0.29 -3.79 8.13
CA ASP A 69 1.31 -4.75 7.65
C ASP A 69 2.27 -4.03 6.69
N PHE A 70 3.55 -4.03 7.01
CA PHE A 70 4.58 -3.38 6.19
C PHE A 70 4.66 -3.96 4.78
N GLY A 71 4.34 -5.24 4.61
CA GLY A 71 4.26 -5.90 3.32
C GLY A 71 3.34 -5.21 2.32
N LEU A 72 2.29 -4.50 2.79
CA LEU A 72 1.43 -3.68 1.93
C LEU A 72 2.22 -2.54 1.27
N PHE A 73 3.06 -1.83 2.02
CA PHE A 73 3.82 -0.70 1.50
C PHE A 73 4.86 -1.14 0.48
N VAL A 74 5.51 -2.27 0.73
CA VAL A 74 6.40 -2.92 -0.24
C VAL A 74 5.63 -3.31 -1.50
N GLN A 75 4.46 -3.94 -1.35
CA GLN A 75 3.62 -4.35 -2.48
C GLN A 75 3.19 -3.15 -3.33
N LEU A 76 2.74 -2.06 -2.71
CA LEU A 76 2.33 -0.84 -3.41
C LEU A 76 3.49 -0.24 -4.23
N THR A 77 4.69 -0.12 -3.65
CA THR A 77 5.84 0.42 -4.38
C THR A 77 6.26 -0.49 -5.54
N ASP A 78 6.19 -1.81 -5.39
CA ASP A 78 6.49 -2.77 -6.46
C ASP A 78 5.46 -2.71 -7.59
N LEU A 79 4.17 -2.59 -7.28
CA LEU A 79 3.11 -2.45 -8.28
C LEU A 79 3.27 -1.16 -9.11
N ALA A 80 3.58 -0.04 -8.46
CA ALA A 80 3.83 1.22 -9.15
C ALA A 80 5.03 1.13 -10.09
N ARG A 81 6.14 0.52 -9.64
CA ARG A 81 7.32 0.28 -10.46
C ARG A 81 7.00 -0.58 -11.68
N GLN A 82 6.21 -1.65 -11.52
CA GLN A 82 5.79 -2.53 -12.62
C GLN A 82 4.81 -1.82 -13.58
N CYS A 83 4.02 -0.87 -13.09
CA CYS A 83 3.17 -0.03 -13.94
C CYS A 83 3.96 1.07 -14.66
N GLY A 84 5.21 1.34 -14.25
CA GLY A 84 6.07 2.37 -14.84
C GLY A 84 5.71 3.79 -14.40
N VAL A 85 5.13 3.95 -13.20
CA VAL A 85 4.68 5.25 -12.65
C VAL A 85 5.19 5.45 -11.23
N PRO A 86 5.26 6.70 -10.73
CA PRO A 86 5.53 6.96 -9.32
C PRO A 86 4.51 6.28 -8.41
N ALA A 87 4.94 5.78 -7.23
CA ALA A 87 4.05 5.16 -6.26
C ALA A 87 3.22 6.23 -5.51
N SER A 88 2.29 6.85 -6.22
CA SER A 88 1.35 7.85 -5.71
C SER A 88 -0.07 7.29 -5.77
N TYR A 89 -0.64 7.01 -4.60
CA TYR A 89 -1.92 6.34 -4.44
C TYR A 89 -2.99 7.22 -3.82
N GLU A 90 -4.19 7.11 -4.33
CA GLU A 90 -5.42 7.52 -3.66
C GLU A 90 -5.93 6.35 -2.82
N VAL A 91 -6.14 6.59 -1.52
CA VAL A 91 -6.60 5.59 -0.56
C VAL A 91 -8.10 5.78 -0.31
N ILE A 92 -8.87 4.73 -0.63
CA ILE A 92 -10.30 4.65 -0.40
C ILE A 92 -10.59 4.05 0.98
N SER A 93 -9.82 3.02 1.39
CA SER A 93 -9.97 2.38 2.70
C SER A 93 -8.63 1.78 3.14
N GLY A 94 -8.22 2.05 4.36
CA GLY A 94 -7.12 1.39 5.06
C GLY A 94 -7.67 0.45 6.14
N TYR A 95 -7.30 0.70 7.41
CA TYR A 95 -7.83 -0.05 8.54
C TYR A 95 -9.35 0.16 8.68
N ARG A 96 -10.03 -0.91 9.05
CA ARG A 96 -11.46 -0.92 9.33
C ARG A 96 -11.71 -1.62 10.66
N SER A 97 -12.23 -0.90 11.65
CA SER A 97 -12.55 -1.49 12.95
C SER A 97 -13.63 -2.58 12.84
N PRO A 98 -13.64 -3.56 13.74
CA PRO A 98 -14.72 -4.57 13.80
C PRO A 98 -16.12 -3.95 13.86
N ALA A 99 -16.27 -2.85 14.61
CA ALA A 99 -17.54 -2.13 14.72
C ALA A 99 -18.00 -1.53 13.38
N THR A 100 -17.08 -0.90 12.64
CA THR A 100 -17.36 -0.40 11.29
C THR A 100 -17.66 -1.53 10.32
N ASN A 101 -16.92 -2.63 10.38
CA ASN A 101 -17.17 -3.79 9.53
C ASN A 101 -18.55 -4.38 9.76
N ALA A 102 -18.97 -4.52 11.04
CA ALA A 102 -20.30 -5.00 11.41
C ALA A 102 -21.41 -4.06 10.90
N LYS A 103 -21.24 -2.73 11.04
CA LYS A 103 -22.19 -1.73 10.52
C LYS A 103 -22.35 -1.81 9.00
N LEU A 104 -21.25 -1.95 8.27
CA LEU A 104 -21.28 -2.08 6.80
C LEU A 104 -22.03 -3.35 6.37
N ARG A 105 -21.80 -4.48 7.05
CA ARG A 105 -22.54 -5.73 6.78
C ARG A 105 -24.03 -5.56 7.07
N ALA A 106 -24.39 -4.98 8.19
CA ALA A 106 -25.78 -4.72 8.55
C ALA A 106 -26.48 -3.77 7.55
N ALA A 107 -25.73 -2.87 6.91
CA ALA A 107 -26.22 -1.98 5.85
C ALA A 107 -26.26 -2.66 4.46
N GLY A 108 -25.99 -3.96 4.36
CA GLY A 108 -26.04 -4.72 3.10
C GLY A 108 -24.83 -4.58 2.19
N HIS A 109 -23.74 -3.96 2.67
CA HIS A 109 -22.50 -3.92 1.88
C HIS A 109 -21.85 -5.31 1.82
N ALA A 110 -21.33 -5.68 0.65
CA ALA A 110 -20.63 -6.94 0.41
C ALA A 110 -19.22 -6.93 1.03
N VAL A 111 -19.14 -6.87 2.36
CA VAL A 111 -17.88 -6.96 3.11
C VAL A 111 -17.77 -8.30 3.85
N ALA A 112 -16.58 -8.92 3.78
CA ALA A 112 -16.33 -10.18 4.46
C ALA A 112 -16.47 -10.05 5.98
N GLU A 113 -16.94 -11.12 6.64
CA GLU A 113 -17.01 -11.18 8.10
C GLU A 113 -15.61 -11.08 8.72
N ARG A 114 -14.66 -11.83 8.17
CA ARG A 114 -13.23 -11.77 8.53
C ARG A 114 -12.49 -11.01 7.45
N SER A 115 -12.53 -9.68 7.53
CA SER A 115 -11.89 -8.81 6.56
C SER A 115 -10.44 -8.53 6.93
N GLN A 116 -9.52 -8.62 5.95
CA GLN A 116 -8.10 -8.26 6.13
C GLN A 116 -7.92 -6.78 6.51
N HIS A 117 -8.89 -5.91 6.21
CA HIS A 117 -8.89 -4.54 6.70
C HIS A 117 -8.94 -4.45 8.23
N MET A 118 -9.59 -5.40 8.91
CA MET A 118 -9.65 -5.42 10.38
C MET A 118 -8.33 -5.84 11.04
N GLU A 119 -7.47 -6.50 10.27
CA GLU A 119 -6.13 -6.95 10.71
C GLU A 119 -5.03 -5.95 10.31
N GLY A 120 -5.38 -4.81 9.69
CA GLY A 120 -4.39 -3.89 9.12
C GLY A 120 -3.60 -4.48 7.93
N ARG A 121 -4.14 -5.49 7.27
CA ARG A 121 -3.48 -6.25 6.20
C ARG A 121 -4.06 -6.02 4.82
N ALA A 122 -4.91 -5.01 4.65
CA ALA A 122 -5.56 -4.68 3.37
C ALA A 122 -5.66 -3.18 3.16
N ILE A 123 -5.68 -2.81 1.88
CA ILE A 123 -5.88 -1.44 1.44
C ILE A 123 -6.66 -1.40 0.11
N ASP A 124 -7.61 -0.47 0.00
CA ASP A 124 -8.35 -0.19 -1.22
C ASP A 124 -7.78 1.08 -1.86
N VAL A 125 -7.30 0.99 -3.10
CA VAL A 125 -6.49 2.04 -3.72
C VAL A 125 -6.76 2.25 -5.21
N ARG A 126 -6.35 3.44 -5.68
CA ARG A 126 -6.08 3.76 -7.08
C ARG A 126 -4.63 4.22 -7.20
N LEU A 127 -3.93 3.75 -8.21
CA LEU A 127 -2.58 4.22 -8.55
C LEU A 127 -2.66 5.30 -9.62
N LYS A 128 -2.20 6.49 -9.31
CA LYS A 128 -2.20 7.60 -10.28
C LYS A 128 -1.35 7.27 -11.50
N GLY A 129 -1.91 7.49 -12.69
CA GLY A 129 -1.23 7.21 -13.95
C GLY A 129 -1.24 5.73 -14.37
N CYS A 130 -1.82 4.81 -13.58
CA CYS A 130 -1.97 3.41 -13.93
C CYS A 130 -3.46 3.07 -14.17
N PRO A 131 -3.84 2.56 -15.35
CA PRO A 131 -5.21 2.11 -15.57
C PRO A 131 -5.64 1.04 -14.56
N LEU A 132 -6.86 1.14 -14.06
CA LEU A 132 -7.35 0.26 -13.00
C LEU A 132 -7.27 -1.23 -13.35
N PRO A 133 -7.62 -1.68 -14.58
CA PRO A 133 -7.44 -3.07 -14.98
C PRO A 133 -5.98 -3.51 -14.98
N ARG A 134 -5.04 -2.62 -15.38
CA ARG A 134 -3.60 -2.91 -15.34
C ARG A 134 -3.09 -3.08 -13.91
N LEU A 135 -3.52 -2.22 -12.99
CA LEU A 135 -3.17 -2.36 -11.56
C LEU A 135 -3.65 -3.71 -11.01
N ARG A 136 -4.89 -4.10 -11.32
CA ARG A 136 -5.44 -5.42 -10.96
C ARG A 136 -4.56 -6.54 -11.51
N ASP A 137 -4.23 -6.52 -12.80
CA ASP A 137 -3.49 -7.60 -13.45
C ASP A 137 -2.08 -7.74 -12.87
N LEU A 138 -1.42 -6.63 -12.59
CA LEU A 138 -0.12 -6.62 -11.90
C LEU A 138 -0.22 -7.19 -10.48
N ALA A 139 -1.26 -6.84 -9.74
CA ALA A 139 -1.47 -7.36 -8.38
C ALA A 139 -1.75 -8.87 -8.40
N LEU A 140 -2.53 -9.36 -9.36
CA LEU A 140 -2.77 -10.80 -9.56
C LEU A 140 -1.48 -11.54 -9.92
N ALA A 141 -0.70 -11.01 -10.86
CA ALA A 141 0.56 -11.59 -11.27
C ALA A 141 1.60 -11.63 -10.14
N ALA A 142 1.57 -10.65 -9.23
CA ALA A 142 2.47 -10.61 -8.07
C ALA A 142 2.21 -11.74 -7.07
N GLY A 143 0.98 -12.25 -6.96
CA GLY A 143 0.63 -13.41 -6.13
C GLY A 143 0.89 -13.22 -4.63
N ARG A 144 0.87 -11.99 -4.11
CA ARG A 144 1.26 -11.68 -2.72
C ARG A 144 0.12 -11.71 -1.72
N GLY A 145 -1.12 -11.90 -2.17
CA GLY A 145 -2.29 -11.92 -1.31
C GLY A 145 -3.58 -11.85 -2.08
N GLY A 146 -4.65 -11.39 -1.45
CA GLY A 146 -5.95 -11.21 -2.07
C GLY A 146 -5.99 -9.97 -2.97
N VAL A 147 -6.69 -10.10 -4.11
CA VAL A 147 -6.93 -9.02 -5.06
C VAL A 147 -8.41 -8.93 -5.36
N GLY A 148 -9.03 -7.82 -5.04
CA GLY A 148 -10.42 -7.49 -5.39
C GLY A 148 -10.47 -6.41 -6.46
N PHE A 149 -11.26 -6.62 -7.50
CA PHE A 149 -11.43 -5.66 -8.56
C PHE A 149 -12.82 -5.03 -8.47
N TYR A 150 -12.88 -3.72 -8.31
CA TYR A 150 -14.11 -2.95 -8.13
C TYR A 150 -14.24 -1.89 -9.22
N PRO A 151 -14.61 -2.29 -10.46
CA PRO A 151 -14.69 -1.36 -11.59
C PRO A 151 -15.75 -0.27 -11.44
N ARG A 152 -16.92 -0.57 -10.84
CA ARG A 152 -17.97 0.42 -10.57
C ARG A 152 -17.59 1.40 -9.49
N SER A 153 -16.99 0.90 -8.40
CA SER A 153 -16.50 1.71 -7.29
C SER A 153 -15.11 2.33 -7.58
N HIS A 154 -14.50 1.95 -8.71
CA HIS A 154 -13.25 2.47 -9.25
C HIS A 154 -12.06 2.34 -8.31
N PHE A 155 -11.80 1.13 -7.78
CA PHE A 155 -10.59 0.83 -7.00
C PHE A 155 -10.16 -0.64 -7.13
N VAL A 156 -8.95 -0.92 -6.71
CA VAL A 156 -8.42 -2.27 -6.51
C VAL A 156 -8.15 -2.46 -5.03
N HIS A 157 -8.65 -3.57 -4.48
CA HIS A 157 -8.27 -4.07 -3.18
C HIS A 157 -7.01 -4.92 -3.30
N VAL A 158 -6.05 -4.69 -2.43
CA VAL A 158 -4.89 -5.58 -2.25
C VAL A 158 -4.70 -5.90 -0.78
N ASP A 159 -4.29 -7.14 -0.48
CA ASP A 159 -3.99 -7.55 0.89
C ASP A 159 -2.77 -8.50 0.96
N THR A 160 -2.26 -8.74 2.17
CA THR A 160 -1.15 -9.64 2.46
C THR A 160 -1.61 -10.97 3.04
N GLY A 161 -2.89 -11.32 2.86
CA GLY A 161 -3.45 -12.60 3.28
C GLY A 161 -3.17 -13.72 2.28
N ARG A 162 -3.99 -14.78 2.32
CA ARG A 162 -3.90 -15.86 1.33
C ARG A 162 -4.20 -15.34 -0.08
N VAL A 163 -3.54 -15.91 -1.08
CA VAL A 163 -3.78 -15.59 -2.48
C VAL A 163 -5.20 -16.00 -2.87
N ARG A 164 -5.97 -15.05 -3.37
CA ARG A 164 -7.33 -15.21 -3.91
C ARG A 164 -7.71 -14.00 -4.73
N SER A 165 -8.75 -14.12 -5.55
CA SER A 165 -9.26 -12.98 -6.31
C SER A 165 -10.79 -12.99 -6.37
N TRP A 166 -11.37 -11.81 -6.56
CA TRP A 166 -12.80 -11.61 -6.78
C TRP A 166 -13.04 -10.31 -7.53
N GLN A 167 -14.27 -10.16 -8.04
CA GLN A 167 -14.71 -8.96 -8.73
C GLN A 167 -16.12 -8.56 -8.27
N GLU A 168 -16.38 -7.23 -8.24
CA GLU A 168 -17.69 -6.63 -8.01
C GLU A 168 -18.66 -6.94 -9.16
#